data_4c4fb9481952cd8fb9f276323232ce44
#
_entry.id   4c4fb9481952cd8fb9f276323232ce44
#
_cell.length_a   1.000
_cell.length_b   1.000
_cell.length_c   1.000
_cell.angle_alpha   90.00
_cell.angle_beta   90.00
_cell.angle_gamma   90.00
#
_symmetry.space_group_name_H-M   'P 1'
#
loop_
_entity.id
_entity.type
_entity.pdbx_description
1 polymer ?
#
loop_
_entity_poly.entity_id
_entity_poly.type
_entity_poly.pdbx_seq_one_letter_code
_entity_poly.pdbx_strand_id
1 'polypeptide(L)'
;MLTAFVRAFQTPDLRKKLLITLGLIALFRLGASLPTPGIDEKNVAFCSNAATAAGSSTAGVLAIVNLLSGQALLRLSVFALGIMPYITASIILQLLTVVIPRLETLKNEGQAGQSKITQYTRYLTVGLALLQSTGYVELARSGTLFNGCGASGSTNPLIPTGSVFTIATMVITMVAGTTVIMWMGELITDRGVGNGMSVLIFTTVISVIPGELLAIYRDKGAFYAAVALVVVVAIIAFIVFMEQAQRRIPVQYAKRMVGRRMYGGTSTYIPMKVNQAGVIPVIFASSLLYIPTLASQLFGSQTNPQGWVNWVDRYLVRGDSVVYSAAFFVLIVGFTYFYVSITFNPTEVSDNMKKYGGFIPGIRPGRPTAEYLQYVLSRLTAPGSVYLGVIALFPLVALSAIGVANQFPFSGVSLLIMVGVGLDTVKQIESQLQQRNYEGFLR
;
A
#
# COMPACT_ATOMS: atom_id res chain seq x y z
N MET A 1 1.13 23.32 7.66
CA MET A 1 0.48 22.39 6.72
C MET A 1 -0.71 23.00 5.99
N LEU A 2 -1.78 23.49 6.67
CA LEU A 2 -2.92 24.14 5.99
C LEU A 2 -2.51 25.34 5.12
N THR A 3 -1.60 26.18 5.60
CA THR A 3 -1.06 27.33 4.84
C THR A 3 -0.28 26.91 3.59
N ALA A 4 0.40 25.75 3.61
CA ALA A 4 1.09 25.20 2.44
C ALA A 4 0.10 24.76 1.37
N PHE A 5 -1.03 24.14 1.76
CA PHE A 5 -2.10 23.75 0.82
C PHE A 5 -2.73 24.97 0.15
N VAL A 6 -3.07 26.02 0.91
CA VAL A 6 -3.63 27.26 0.35
C VAL A 6 -2.66 27.89 -0.64
N ARG A 7 -1.37 27.99 -0.31
CA ARG A 7 -0.33 28.52 -1.21
C ARG A 7 -0.13 27.64 -2.45
N ALA A 8 -0.26 26.31 -2.32
CA ALA A 8 -0.18 25.39 -3.44
C ALA A 8 -1.28 25.65 -4.49
N PHE A 9 -2.50 25.94 -4.07
CA PHE A 9 -3.59 26.33 -4.97
C PHE A 9 -3.42 27.71 -5.61
N GLN A 10 -2.69 28.62 -4.98
CA GLN A 10 -2.39 29.94 -5.53
C GLN A 10 -1.31 29.87 -6.63
N THR A 11 -0.46 28.85 -6.62
CA THR A 11 0.63 28.69 -7.58
C THR A 11 0.11 27.98 -8.86
N PRO A 12 0.14 28.60 -10.06
CA PRO A 12 -0.56 28.08 -11.24
C PRO A 12 -0.12 26.67 -11.67
N ASP A 13 1.18 26.35 -11.61
CA ASP A 13 1.67 25.01 -12.02
C ASP A 13 1.31 23.94 -10.99
N LEU A 14 1.42 24.26 -9.70
CA LEU A 14 1.04 23.32 -8.64
C LEU A 14 -0.47 23.08 -8.64
N ARG A 15 -1.26 24.14 -8.88
CA ARG A 15 -2.71 24.05 -9.06
C ARG A 15 -3.07 23.10 -10.22
N LYS A 16 -2.37 23.22 -11.38
CA LYS A 16 -2.59 22.32 -12.52
C LYS A 16 -2.30 20.86 -12.16
N LYS A 17 -1.19 20.59 -11.48
CA LYS A 17 -0.83 19.24 -11.01
C LYS A 17 -1.86 18.67 -10.02
N LEU A 18 -2.31 19.49 -9.05
CA LEU A 18 -3.34 19.11 -8.08
C LEU A 18 -4.69 18.81 -8.76
N LEU A 19 -5.11 19.64 -9.72
CA LEU A 19 -6.34 19.42 -10.46
C LEU A 19 -6.30 18.14 -11.30
N ILE A 20 -5.14 17.83 -11.94
CA ILE A 20 -4.96 16.56 -12.66
C ILE A 20 -5.08 15.38 -11.69
N THR A 21 -4.42 15.44 -10.53
CA THR A 21 -4.49 14.39 -9.51
C THR A 21 -5.92 14.17 -9.02
N LEU A 22 -6.64 15.26 -8.67
CA LEU A 22 -8.04 15.19 -8.23
C LEU A 22 -8.96 14.66 -9.32
N GLY A 23 -8.77 15.08 -10.57
CA GLY A 23 -9.53 14.57 -11.72
C GLY A 23 -9.36 13.08 -11.94
N LEU A 24 -8.11 12.57 -11.85
CA LEU A 24 -7.81 11.13 -11.94
C LEU A 24 -8.39 10.35 -10.77
N ILE A 25 -8.34 10.89 -9.55
CA ILE A 25 -8.99 10.30 -8.37
C ILE A 25 -10.50 10.20 -8.58
N ALA A 26 -11.15 11.23 -9.11
CA ALA A 26 -12.58 11.20 -9.41
C ALA A 26 -12.93 10.14 -10.46
N LEU A 27 -12.15 10.03 -11.54
CA LEU A 27 -12.30 8.97 -12.55
C LEU A 27 -12.11 7.58 -11.97
N PHE A 28 -11.11 7.41 -11.09
CA PHE A 28 -10.89 6.15 -10.38
C PHE A 28 -12.11 5.76 -9.53
N ARG A 29 -12.71 6.70 -8.81
CA ARG A 29 -13.91 6.45 -8.00
C ARG A 29 -15.14 6.10 -8.86
N LEU A 30 -15.31 6.75 -10.00
CA LEU A 30 -16.36 6.40 -10.96
C LEU A 30 -16.19 4.96 -11.46
N GLY A 31 -15.00 4.57 -11.88
CA GLY A 31 -14.74 3.20 -12.35
C GLY A 31 -14.91 2.13 -11.26
N ALA A 32 -14.64 2.46 -9.99
CA ALA A 32 -14.86 1.57 -8.86
C ALA A 32 -16.36 1.37 -8.54
N SER A 33 -17.24 2.26 -9.00
CA SER A 33 -18.70 2.14 -8.84
C SER A 33 -19.40 1.47 -10.03
N LEU A 34 -18.73 1.35 -11.18
CA LEU A 34 -19.32 0.74 -12.38
C LEU A 34 -19.28 -0.79 -12.29
N PRO A 35 -20.42 -1.50 -12.31
CA PRO A 35 -20.45 -2.96 -12.29
C PRO A 35 -19.86 -3.55 -13.58
N THR A 36 -19.26 -4.74 -13.46
CA THR A 36 -18.75 -5.49 -14.62
C THR A 36 -19.92 -6.00 -15.46
N PRO A 37 -19.85 -6.00 -16.80
CA PRO A 37 -20.89 -6.56 -17.64
C PRO A 37 -21.17 -8.03 -17.33
N GLY A 38 -22.45 -8.41 -17.23
CA GLY A 38 -22.87 -9.79 -16.95
C GLY A 38 -23.15 -10.09 -15.48
N ILE A 39 -23.10 -9.10 -14.59
CA ILE A 39 -23.45 -9.20 -13.17
C ILE A 39 -24.82 -8.58 -12.92
N ASP A 40 -25.60 -9.21 -12.04
CA ASP A 40 -26.83 -8.62 -11.52
C ASP A 40 -26.54 -7.82 -10.24
N GLU A 41 -26.56 -6.50 -10.37
CA GLU A 41 -26.25 -5.58 -9.27
C GLU A 41 -27.21 -5.71 -8.08
N LYS A 42 -28.47 -6.03 -8.32
CA LYS A 42 -29.49 -6.24 -7.26
C LYS A 42 -29.16 -7.46 -6.43
N ASN A 43 -28.74 -8.55 -7.07
CA ASN A 43 -28.35 -9.77 -6.40
C ASN A 43 -27.04 -9.61 -5.63
N VAL A 44 -26.08 -8.84 -6.15
CA VAL A 44 -24.84 -8.48 -5.43
C VAL A 44 -25.16 -7.68 -4.17
N ALA A 45 -26.01 -6.65 -4.27
CA ALA A 45 -26.43 -5.84 -3.12
C ALA A 45 -27.19 -6.69 -2.08
N PHE A 46 -28.05 -7.59 -2.51
CA PHE A 46 -28.77 -8.52 -1.63
C PHE A 46 -27.79 -9.45 -0.89
N CYS A 47 -26.88 -10.10 -1.61
CA CYS A 47 -25.92 -11.04 -1.03
C CYS A 47 -24.89 -10.34 -0.12
N SER A 48 -24.45 -9.13 -0.44
CA SER A 48 -23.56 -8.35 0.40
C SER A 48 -24.21 -7.93 1.72
N ASN A 49 -25.49 -7.53 1.67
CA ASN A 49 -26.28 -7.20 2.87
C ASN A 49 -26.58 -8.44 3.72
N ALA A 50 -26.90 -9.58 3.09
CA ALA A 50 -27.11 -10.85 3.78
C ALA A 50 -25.83 -11.35 4.47
N ALA A 51 -24.68 -11.22 3.82
CA ALA A 51 -23.37 -11.58 4.40
C ALA A 51 -23.01 -10.71 5.61
N THR A 52 -23.29 -9.41 5.57
CA THR A 52 -23.08 -8.50 6.71
C THR A 52 -24.03 -8.79 7.86
N ALA A 53 -25.32 -9.08 7.57
CA ALA A 53 -26.32 -9.41 8.58
C ALA A 53 -26.05 -10.76 9.28
N ALA A 54 -25.49 -11.73 8.56
CA ALA A 54 -25.14 -13.05 9.12
C ALA A 54 -23.90 -13.02 10.04
N GLY A 55 -23.25 -11.85 10.25
CA GLY A 55 -22.03 -11.74 11.04
C GLY A 55 -20.90 -12.63 10.52
N SER A 56 -21.02 -13.08 9.27
CA SER A 56 -20.00 -13.89 8.63
C SER A 56 -18.78 -13.01 8.41
N SER A 57 -17.78 -13.25 9.24
CA SER A 57 -16.48 -12.63 9.11
C SER A 57 -15.86 -13.08 7.76
N THR A 58 -16.08 -12.30 6.69
CA THR A 58 -15.08 -12.16 5.64
C THR A 58 -13.83 -11.47 6.25
N ALA A 59 -13.72 -11.58 7.59
CA ALA A 59 -12.65 -11.08 8.39
C ALA A 59 -11.40 -11.89 8.06
N GLY A 60 -10.43 -11.25 7.56
CA GLY A 60 -9.15 -11.81 7.19
C GLY A 60 -8.59 -11.13 5.96
N VAL A 61 -7.89 -11.89 5.17
CA VAL A 61 -7.20 -11.38 3.98
C VAL A 61 -8.16 -10.76 2.96
N LEU A 62 -9.37 -11.34 2.78
CA LEU A 62 -10.39 -10.78 1.86
C LEU A 62 -10.88 -9.39 2.28
N ALA A 63 -11.01 -9.13 3.58
CA ALA A 63 -11.35 -7.80 4.08
C ALA A 63 -10.27 -6.76 3.74
N ILE A 64 -8.98 -7.13 3.87
CA ILE A 64 -7.86 -6.27 3.51
C ILE A 64 -7.86 -5.99 2.00
N VAL A 65 -8.07 -7.02 1.17
CA VAL A 65 -8.13 -6.85 -0.29
C VAL A 65 -9.32 -6.00 -0.71
N ASN A 66 -10.47 -6.18 -0.08
CA ASN A 66 -11.64 -5.35 -0.32
C ASN A 66 -11.40 -3.88 0.08
N LEU A 67 -10.71 -3.63 1.19
CA LEU A 67 -10.26 -2.29 1.58
C LEU A 67 -9.33 -1.66 0.56
N LEU A 68 -8.33 -2.41 0.10
CA LEU A 68 -7.35 -1.94 -0.89
C LEU A 68 -7.97 -1.74 -2.28
N SER A 69 -9.08 -2.42 -2.59
CA SER A 69 -9.87 -2.17 -3.80
C SER A 69 -10.92 -1.05 -3.61
N GLY A 70 -11.07 -0.48 -2.41
CA GLY A 70 -12.07 0.55 -2.10
C GLY A 70 -13.51 0.05 -2.16
N GLN A 71 -13.75 -1.19 -1.71
CA GLN A 71 -15.02 -1.94 -1.77
C GLN A 71 -15.46 -2.33 -3.19
N ALA A 72 -14.62 -2.10 -4.19
CA ALA A 72 -14.91 -2.45 -5.58
C ALA A 72 -14.99 -3.97 -5.81
N LEU A 73 -14.26 -4.77 -4.99
CA LEU A 73 -14.22 -6.23 -5.08
C LEU A 73 -15.59 -6.84 -4.79
N LEU A 74 -16.21 -6.49 -3.67
CA LEU A 74 -17.53 -7.02 -3.28
C LEU A 74 -18.65 -6.54 -4.19
N ARG A 75 -18.46 -5.43 -4.93
CA ARG A 75 -19.37 -4.95 -5.95
C ARG A 75 -19.14 -5.58 -7.31
N LEU A 76 -18.07 -6.39 -7.45
CA LEU A 76 -17.66 -6.97 -8.73
C LEU A 76 -17.58 -5.89 -9.83
N SER A 77 -17.00 -4.73 -9.51
CA SER A 77 -16.91 -3.59 -10.43
C SER A 77 -15.81 -3.79 -11.47
N VAL A 78 -15.76 -2.92 -12.47
CA VAL A 78 -14.68 -2.89 -13.49
C VAL A 78 -13.30 -2.78 -12.82
N PHE A 79 -13.21 -2.05 -11.70
CA PHE A 79 -11.97 -1.89 -10.92
C PHE A 79 -11.91 -2.84 -9.71
N ALA A 80 -12.58 -4.00 -9.75
CA ALA A 80 -12.64 -4.95 -8.64
C ALA A 80 -11.28 -5.40 -8.12
N LEU A 81 -10.33 -5.67 -9.00
CA LEU A 81 -8.95 -6.04 -8.63
C LEU A 81 -8.16 -4.89 -8.01
N GLY A 82 -8.61 -3.64 -8.22
CA GLY A 82 -7.90 -2.47 -7.76
C GLY A 82 -6.47 -2.40 -8.26
N ILE A 83 -5.57 -1.93 -7.40
CA ILE A 83 -4.15 -1.75 -7.68
C ILE A 83 -3.30 -2.98 -7.28
N MET A 84 -3.91 -3.99 -6.65
CA MET A 84 -3.20 -5.15 -6.07
C MET A 84 -2.32 -5.90 -7.07
N PRO A 85 -2.75 -6.21 -8.32
CA PRO A 85 -1.90 -6.92 -9.28
C PRO A 85 -0.62 -6.15 -9.60
N TYR A 86 -0.69 -4.82 -9.70
CA TYR A 86 0.47 -3.98 -9.96
C TYR A 86 1.44 -3.95 -8.78
N ILE A 87 0.92 -3.82 -7.55
CA ILE A 87 1.75 -3.84 -6.35
C ILE A 87 2.49 -5.18 -6.26
N THR A 88 1.76 -6.29 -6.42
CA THR A 88 2.35 -7.64 -6.38
C THR A 88 3.42 -7.81 -7.47
N ALA A 89 3.17 -7.35 -8.69
CA ALA A 89 4.14 -7.39 -9.79
C ALA A 89 5.39 -6.57 -9.48
N SER A 90 5.21 -5.36 -8.96
CA SER A 90 6.31 -4.47 -8.57
C SER A 90 7.19 -5.09 -7.47
N ILE A 91 6.56 -5.72 -6.48
CA ILE A 91 7.23 -6.46 -5.41
C ILE A 91 8.06 -7.61 -5.98
N ILE A 92 7.45 -8.47 -6.80
CA ILE A 92 8.12 -9.61 -7.41
C ILE A 92 9.34 -9.15 -8.21
N LEU A 93 9.20 -8.10 -9.01
CA LEU A 93 10.34 -7.56 -9.76
C LEU A 93 11.42 -6.94 -8.88
N GLN A 94 11.06 -6.24 -7.81
CA GLN A 94 12.04 -5.74 -6.85
C GLN A 94 12.83 -6.86 -6.17
N LEU A 95 12.16 -7.97 -5.82
CA LEU A 95 12.83 -9.17 -5.31
C LEU A 95 13.75 -9.80 -6.36
N LEU A 96 13.27 -9.91 -7.60
CA LEU A 96 14.03 -10.48 -8.71
C LEU A 96 15.25 -9.62 -9.08
N THR A 97 15.23 -8.30 -8.90
CA THR A 97 16.39 -7.44 -9.14
C THR A 97 17.57 -7.74 -8.20
N VAL A 98 17.31 -8.34 -7.05
CA VAL A 98 18.37 -8.75 -6.10
C VAL A 98 18.93 -10.12 -6.46
N VAL A 99 18.08 -11.01 -7.01
CA VAL A 99 18.45 -12.40 -7.29
C VAL A 99 19.05 -12.56 -8.68
N ILE A 100 18.56 -11.79 -9.65
CA ILE A 100 18.95 -11.90 -11.07
C ILE A 100 19.97 -10.79 -11.42
N PRO A 101 21.26 -11.14 -11.68
CA PRO A 101 22.31 -10.15 -11.97
C PRO A 101 21.98 -9.25 -13.17
N ARG A 102 21.25 -9.79 -14.16
CA ARG A 102 20.84 -9.03 -15.36
C ARG A 102 19.84 -7.91 -15.04
N LEU A 103 18.98 -8.10 -14.06
CA LEU A 103 18.06 -7.06 -13.59
C LEU A 103 18.77 -6.04 -12.69
N GLU A 104 19.77 -6.48 -11.94
CA GLU A 104 20.62 -5.60 -11.15
C GLU A 104 21.43 -4.65 -12.05
N THR A 105 22.02 -5.15 -13.14
CA THR A 105 22.72 -4.29 -14.12
C THR A 105 21.78 -3.27 -14.74
N LEU A 106 20.55 -3.67 -15.11
CA LEU A 106 19.53 -2.74 -15.62
C LEU A 106 19.18 -1.65 -14.58
N LYS A 107 19.09 -2.00 -13.30
CA LYS A 107 18.84 -1.01 -12.23
C LYS A 107 19.97 0.02 -12.14
N ASN A 108 21.21 -0.41 -12.35
CA ASN A 108 22.41 0.44 -12.30
C ASN A 108 22.60 1.29 -13.57
N GLU A 109 21.91 0.99 -14.69
CA GLU A 109 21.91 1.80 -15.93
C GLU A 109 21.14 3.14 -15.77
N GLY A 110 20.55 3.41 -14.60
CA GLY A 110 19.83 4.66 -14.33
C GLY A 110 18.45 4.71 -15.01
N GLN A 111 18.07 5.85 -15.58
CA GLN A 111 16.71 6.06 -16.09
C GLN A 111 16.32 5.13 -17.25
N ALA A 112 17.25 4.79 -18.12
CA ALA A 112 16.99 3.88 -19.24
C ALA A 112 16.67 2.46 -18.77
N GLY A 113 17.42 1.96 -17.80
CA GLY A 113 17.17 0.65 -17.18
C GLY A 113 15.89 0.64 -16.35
N GLN A 114 15.62 1.71 -15.60
CA GLN A 114 14.37 1.85 -14.83
C GLN A 114 13.13 1.82 -15.73
N SER A 115 13.18 2.43 -16.90
CA SER A 115 12.09 2.37 -17.89
C SER A 115 11.80 0.94 -18.35
N LYS A 116 12.84 0.13 -18.59
CA LYS A 116 12.69 -1.31 -18.95
C LYS A 116 12.10 -2.13 -17.78
N ILE A 117 12.56 -1.89 -16.54
CA ILE A 117 12.00 -2.54 -15.35
C ILE A 117 10.52 -2.22 -15.21
N THR A 118 10.12 -0.96 -15.39
CA THR A 118 8.71 -0.55 -15.37
C THR A 118 7.90 -1.27 -16.46
N GLN A 119 8.46 -1.48 -17.65
CA GLN A 119 7.80 -2.22 -18.72
C GLN A 119 7.60 -3.69 -18.35
N TYR A 120 8.59 -4.34 -17.73
CA TYR A 120 8.42 -5.71 -17.23
C TYR A 120 7.37 -5.78 -16.11
N THR A 121 7.30 -4.76 -15.24
CA THR A 121 6.24 -4.65 -14.22
C THR A 121 4.86 -4.61 -14.88
N ARG A 122 4.68 -3.85 -15.96
CA ARG A 122 3.40 -3.78 -16.69
C ARG A 122 2.99 -5.13 -17.26
N TYR A 123 3.90 -5.87 -17.90
CA TYR A 123 3.60 -7.20 -18.44
C TYR A 123 3.23 -8.19 -17.34
N LEU A 124 3.98 -8.20 -16.24
CA LEU A 124 3.71 -9.07 -15.10
C LEU A 124 2.37 -8.69 -14.44
N THR A 125 2.04 -7.41 -14.35
CA THR A 125 0.75 -6.92 -13.83
C THR A 125 -0.43 -7.46 -14.63
N VAL A 126 -0.35 -7.41 -15.96
CA VAL A 126 -1.42 -7.93 -16.83
C VAL A 126 -1.57 -9.45 -16.66
N GLY A 127 -0.45 -10.19 -16.58
CA GLY A 127 -0.47 -11.64 -16.33
C GLY A 127 -1.10 -11.99 -14.97
N LEU A 128 -0.72 -11.29 -13.90
CA LEU A 128 -1.30 -11.48 -12.57
C LEU A 128 -2.78 -11.05 -12.51
N ALA A 129 -3.14 -9.95 -13.18
CA ALA A 129 -4.52 -9.51 -13.26
C ALA A 129 -5.42 -10.53 -13.95
N LEU A 130 -4.94 -11.17 -15.02
CA LEU A 130 -5.66 -12.24 -15.71
C LEU A 130 -5.86 -13.46 -14.81
N LEU A 131 -4.84 -13.88 -14.07
CA LEU A 131 -4.92 -14.99 -13.13
C LEU A 131 -5.88 -14.66 -11.97
N GLN A 132 -5.78 -13.47 -11.38
CA GLN A 132 -6.64 -13.06 -10.28
C GLN A 132 -8.09 -12.85 -10.73
N SER A 133 -8.33 -12.25 -11.89
CA SER A 133 -9.70 -12.04 -12.40
C SER A 133 -10.42 -13.35 -12.68
N THR A 134 -9.73 -14.35 -13.26
CA THR A 134 -10.33 -15.68 -13.45
C THR A 134 -10.70 -16.32 -12.12
N GLY A 135 -9.83 -16.18 -11.10
CA GLY A 135 -10.11 -16.65 -9.75
C GLY A 135 -11.34 -15.98 -9.13
N TYR A 136 -11.45 -14.66 -9.21
CA TYR A 136 -12.60 -13.94 -8.66
C TYR A 136 -13.91 -14.23 -9.36
N VAL A 137 -13.89 -14.36 -10.68
CA VAL A 137 -15.09 -14.72 -11.44
C VAL A 137 -15.57 -16.12 -11.06
N GLU A 138 -14.66 -17.08 -10.85
CA GLU A 138 -15.03 -18.42 -10.40
C GLU A 138 -15.55 -18.42 -8.95
N LEU A 139 -14.97 -17.64 -8.05
CA LEU A 139 -15.49 -17.46 -6.68
C LEU A 139 -16.89 -16.83 -6.66
N ALA A 140 -17.14 -15.88 -7.57
CA ALA A 140 -18.48 -15.28 -7.73
C ALA A 140 -19.49 -16.30 -8.28
N ARG A 141 -19.06 -17.15 -9.23
CA ARG A 141 -19.88 -18.20 -9.84
C ARG A 141 -20.23 -19.31 -8.85
N SER A 142 -19.27 -19.73 -8.03
CA SER A 142 -19.48 -20.75 -7.00
C SER A 142 -20.27 -20.26 -5.79
N GLY A 143 -20.46 -18.93 -5.66
CA GLY A 143 -21.13 -18.29 -4.51
C GLY A 143 -20.29 -18.28 -3.23
N THR A 144 -19.03 -18.75 -3.27
CA THR A 144 -18.13 -18.75 -2.11
C THR A 144 -17.77 -17.35 -1.66
N LEU A 145 -17.84 -16.36 -2.54
CA LEU A 145 -17.59 -14.96 -2.24
C LEU A 145 -18.52 -14.41 -1.14
N PHE A 146 -19.77 -14.89 -1.08
CA PHE A 146 -20.81 -14.48 -0.13
C PHE A 146 -21.38 -15.68 0.66
N ASN A 147 -20.54 -16.62 1.08
CA ASN A 147 -20.93 -17.78 1.90
C ASN A 147 -22.12 -18.60 1.35
N GLY A 148 -22.08 -18.86 0.05
CA GLY A 148 -23.10 -19.64 -0.64
C GLY A 148 -24.27 -18.81 -1.23
N CYS A 149 -24.35 -17.52 -0.92
CA CYS A 149 -25.28 -16.63 -1.61
C CYS A 149 -24.78 -16.33 -3.03
N GLY A 150 -25.68 -16.36 -4.00
CA GLY A 150 -25.38 -15.99 -5.38
C GLY A 150 -24.74 -17.08 -6.23
N ALA A 151 -24.67 -18.31 -5.75
CA ALA A 151 -24.18 -19.47 -6.53
C ALA A 151 -25.00 -19.67 -7.81
N SER A 152 -24.35 -20.18 -8.85
CA SER A 152 -25.03 -20.60 -10.09
C SER A 152 -26.07 -21.65 -9.76
N GLY A 153 -27.34 -21.38 -10.10
CA GLY A 153 -28.47 -22.26 -9.78
C GLY A 153 -29.21 -21.92 -8.48
N SER A 154 -28.79 -20.93 -7.71
CA SER A 154 -29.57 -20.37 -6.59
C SER A 154 -30.67 -19.45 -7.08
N THR A 155 -31.60 -19.09 -6.19
CA THR A 155 -32.74 -18.18 -6.51
C THR A 155 -32.25 -16.78 -6.94
N ASN A 156 -31.07 -16.35 -6.49
CA ASN A 156 -30.47 -15.06 -6.79
C ASN A 156 -28.99 -15.23 -7.27
N PRO A 157 -28.77 -15.74 -8.49
CA PRO A 157 -27.41 -15.92 -8.99
C PRO A 157 -26.72 -14.57 -9.23
N LEU A 158 -25.44 -14.46 -8.86
CA LEU A 158 -24.64 -13.25 -9.14
C LEU A 158 -24.40 -13.09 -10.63
N ILE A 159 -24.20 -14.23 -11.32
CA ILE A 159 -24.00 -14.31 -12.77
C ILE A 159 -25.19 -15.08 -13.36
N PRO A 160 -26.22 -14.37 -13.89
CA PRO A 160 -27.43 -15.02 -14.42
C PRO A 160 -27.12 -15.94 -15.61
N THR A 161 -26.20 -15.54 -16.47
CA THR A 161 -25.80 -16.29 -17.66
C THR A 161 -24.39 -16.85 -17.46
N GLY A 162 -24.29 -18.13 -17.10
CA GLY A 162 -23.02 -18.86 -16.97
C GLY A 162 -22.32 -19.20 -18.31
N SER A 163 -22.59 -18.45 -19.37
CA SER A 163 -21.96 -18.66 -20.68
C SER A 163 -20.45 -18.37 -20.62
N VAL A 164 -19.66 -19.17 -21.33
CA VAL A 164 -18.21 -18.96 -21.48
C VAL A 164 -17.90 -17.55 -22.01
N PHE A 165 -18.75 -17.03 -22.88
CA PHE A 165 -18.60 -15.68 -23.42
C PHE A 165 -18.77 -14.60 -22.34
N THR A 166 -19.76 -14.74 -21.44
CA THR A 166 -19.97 -13.80 -20.32
C THR A 166 -18.80 -13.85 -19.35
N ILE A 167 -18.29 -15.04 -19.02
CA ILE A 167 -17.11 -15.20 -18.16
C ILE A 167 -15.88 -14.54 -18.79
N ALA A 168 -15.63 -14.78 -20.07
CA ALA A 168 -14.51 -14.16 -20.78
C ALA A 168 -14.61 -12.62 -20.83
N THR A 169 -15.81 -12.09 -21.09
CA THR A 169 -16.03 -10.63 -21.05
C THR A 169 -15.80 -10.02 -19.66
N MET A 170 -16.22 -10.68 -18.60
CA MET A 170 -15.95 -10.25 -17.22
C MET A 170 -14.47 -10.20 -16.93
N VAL A 171 -13.74 -11.28 -17.23
CA VAL A 171 -12.28 -11.38 -17.03
C VAL A 171 -11.56 -10.28 -17.80
N ILE A 172 -11.86 -10.12 -19.10
CA ILE A 172 -11.24 -9.09 -19.94
C ILE A 172 -11.53 -7.68 -19.40
N THR A 173 -12.76 -7.42 -18.96
CA THR A 173 -13.16 -6.12 -18.41
C THR A 173 -12.41 -5.79 -17.12
N MET A 174 -12.24 -6.76 -16.21
CA MET A 174 -11.48 -6.57 -14.97
C MET A 174 -9.98 -6.36 -15.25
N VAL A 175 -9.41 -7.10 -16.21
CA VAL A 175 -8.01 -6.91 -16.62
C VAL A 175 -7.80 -5.55 -17.27
N ALA A 176 -8.72 -5.13 -18.15
CA ALA A 176 -8.69 -3.80 -18.74
C ALA A 176 -8.79 -2.71 -17.66
N GLY A 177 -9.70 -2.89 -16.68
CA GLY A 177 -9.82 -2.00 -15.53
C GLY A 177 -8.52 -1.84 -14.75
N THR A 178 -7.84 -2.94 -14.44
CA THR A 178 -6.53 -2.91 -13.77
C THR A 178 -5.48 -2.18 -14.61
N THR A 179 -5.47 -2.39 -15.92
CA THR A 179 -4.54 -1.70 -16.83
C THR A 179 -4.79 -0.20 -16.86
N VAL A 180 -6.06 0.22 -16.82
CA VAL A 180 -6.43 1.65 -16.71
C VAL A 180 -5.98 2.24 -15.37
N ILE A 181 -6.17 1.53 -14.25
CA ILE A 181 -5.69 1.98 -12.93
C ILE A 181 -4.17 2.15 -12.93
N MET A 182 -3.44 1.19 -13.49
CA MET A 182 -1.99 1.26 -13.63
C MET A 182 -1.57 2.51 -14.42
N TRP A 183 -2.20 2.75 -15.58
CA TRP A 183 -1.95 3.94 -16.39
C TRP A 183 -2.28 5.24 -15.63
N MET A 184 -3.40 5.29 -14.89
CA MET A 184 -3.75 6.43 -14.05
C MET A 184 -2.70 6.70 -12.96
N GLY A 185 -2.19 5.66 -12.30
CA GLY A 185 -1.15 5.78 -11.30
C GLY A 185 0.16 6.32 -11.87
N GLU A 186 0.58 5.85 -13.04
CA GLU A 186 1.75 6.38 -13.75
C GLU A 186 1.53 7.85 -14.15
N LEU A 187 0.35 8.19 -14.67
CA LEU A 187 0.03 9.56 -15.06
C LEU A 187 0.02 10.54 -13.88
N ILE A 188 -0.44 10.09 -12.68
CA ILE A 188 -0.33 10.89 -11.45
C ILE A 188 1.14 11.10 -11.07
N THR A 189 1.97 10.06 -11.19
CA THR A 189 3.40 10.15 -10.88
C THR A 189 4.13 11.12 -11.80
N ASP A 190 3.81 11.10 -13.11
CA ASP A 190 4.48 11.92 -14.10
C ASP A 190 3.99 13.37 -14.11
N ARG A 191 2.68 13.59 -14.02
CA ARG A 191 2.05 14.89 -14.21
C ARG A 191 1.32 15.45 -12.98
N GLY A 192 1.17 14.65 -11.94
CA GLY A 192 0.48 15.00 -10.71
C GLY A 192 1.41 15.36 -9.56
N VAL A 193 0.94 15.06 -8.35
CA VAL A 193 1.67 15.24 -7.09
C VAL A 193 1.73 13.90 -6.36
N GLY A 194 2.91 13.53 -5.90
CA GLY A 194 3.11 12.30 -5.15
C GLY A 194 3.40 11.08 -6.03
N ASN A 195 3.59 9.94 -5.38
CA ASN A 195 3.61 8.65 -6.04
C ASN A 195 2.17 8.25 -6.38
N GLY A 196 1.83 8.16 -7.67
CA GLY A 196 0.45 7.95 -8.10
C GLY A 196 -0.19 6.68 -7.58
N MET A 197 0.58 5.59 -7.48
CA MET A 197 0.08 4.34 -6.92
C MET A 197 -0.28 4.48 -5.44
N SER A 198 0.58 5.12 -4.67
CA SER A 198 0.33 5.39 -3.25
C SER A 198 -0.88 6.31 -3.04
N VAL A 199 -1.03 7.34 -3.88
CA VAL A 199 -2.18 8.26 -3.83
C VAL A 199 -3.50 7.54 -4.15
N LEU A 200 -3.51 6.61 -5.10
CA LEU A 200 -4.69 5.80 -5.40
C LEU A 200 -5.06 4.89 -4.21
N ILE A 201 -4.08 4.23 -3.58
CA ILE A 201 -4.33 3.41 -2.37
C ILE A 201 -4.85 4.28 -1.23
N PHE A 202 -4.25 5.45 -0.99
CA PHE A 202 -4.72 6.42 -0.01
C PHE A 202 -6.19 6.80 -0.23
N THR A 203 -6.56 7.03 -1.49
CA THR A 203 -7.94 7.36 -1.87
C THR A 203 -8.90 6.21 -1.58
N THR A 204 -8.50 4.96 -1.86
CA THR A 204 -9.32 3.77 -1.56
C THR A 204 -9.58 3.65 -0.07
N VAL A 205 -8.53 3.76 0.74
CA VAL A 205 -8.62 3.64 2.20
C VAL A 205 -9.49 4.75 2.81
N ILE A 206 -9.24 6.02 2.47
CA ILE A 206 -10.02 7.14 3.02
C ILE A 206 -11.50 7.04 2.69
N SER A 207 -11.84 6.56 1.51
CA SER A 207 -13.22 6.51 1.07
C SER A 207 -14.08 5.50 1.82
N VAL A 208 -13.47 4.52 2.46
CA VAL A 208 -14.16 3.48 3.24
C VAL A 208 -14.47 3.97 4.66
N ILE A 209 -13.60 4.83 5.23
CA ILE A 209 -13.69 5.31 6.61
C ILE A 209 -15.06 5.87 7.01
N PRO A 210 -15.70 6.80 6.26
CA PRO A 210 -16.98 7.36 6.67
C PRO A 210 -18.10 6.33 6.73
N GLY A 211 -18.12 5.39 5.77
CA GLY A 211 -19.12 4.32 5.71
C GLY A 211 -19.08 3.40 6.93
N GLU A 212 -17.87 3.03 7.34
CA GLU A 212 -17.66 2.14 8.48
C GLU A 212 -17.99 2.81 9.82
N LEU A 213 -17.61 4.07 10.00
CA LEU A 213 -18.01 4.83 11.17
C LEU A 213 -19.55 4.93 11.28
N LEU A 214 -20.22 5.14 10.14
CA LEU A 214 -21.67 5.19 10.10
C LEU A 214 -22.32 3.83 10.42
N ALA A 215 -21.72 2.73 9.97
CA ALA A 215 -22.16 1.38 10.28
C ALA A 215 -22.09 1.12 11.80
N ILE A 216 -20.97 1.43 12.44
CA ILE A 216 -20.83 1.29 13.91
C ILE A 216 -21.86 2.15 14.65
N TYR A 217 -22.08 3.39 14.18
CA TYR A 217 -23.08 4.26 14.79
C TYR A 217 -24.49 3.65 14.73
N ARG A 218 -24.85 3.01 13.62
CA ARG A 218 -26.17 2.37 13.42
C ARG A 218 -26.32 1.08 14.24
N ASP A 219 -25.27 0.27 14.31
CA ASP A 219 -25.34 -1.07 14.90
C ASP A 219 -25.15 -1.06 16.41
N LYS A 220 -24.23 -0.24 16.93
CA LYS A 220 -23.83 -0.23 18.36
C LYS A 220 -24.18 1.08 19.09
N GLY A 221 -24.55 2.13 18.36
CA GLY A 221 -24.92 3.44 18.92
C GLY A 221 -23.78 4.43 19.02
N ALA A 222 -24.13 5.66 19.45
CA ALA A 222 -23.24 6.83 19.43
C ALA A 222 -22.01 6.66 20.33
N PHE A 223 -22.13 5.99 21.47
CA PHE A 223 -21.04 5.81 22.42
C PHE A 223 -19.88 5.00 21.82
N TYR A 224 -20.20 3.85 21.20
CA TYR A 224 -19.18 3.01 20.56
C TYR A 224 -18.54 3.67 19.35
N ALA A 225 -19.31 4.43 18.56
CA ALA A 225 -18.77 5.21 17.46
C ALA A 225 -17.80 6.31 17.92
N ALA A 226 -18.12 6.99 19.04
CA ALA A 226 -17.24 7.99 19.63
C ALA A 226 -15.94 7.38 20.17
N VAL A 227 -16.02 6.24 20.88
CA VAL A 227 -14.84 5.53 21.37
C VAL A 227 -13.96 5.07 20.20
N ALA A 228 -14.56 4.51 19.16
CA ALA A 228 -13.84 4.09 17.95
C ALA A 228 -13.11 5.27 17.28
N LEU A 229 -13.78 6.41 17.16
CA LEU A 229 -13.17 7.63 16.60
C LEU A 229 -11.95 8.09 17.43
N VAL A 230 -12.08 8.11 18.76
CA VAL A 230 -10.97 8.51 19.65
C VAL A 230 -9.80 7.54 19.51
N VAL A 231 -10.04 6.23 19.46
CA VAL A 231 -8.99 5.22 19.27
C VAL A 231 -8.29 5.42 17.91
N VAL A 232 -9.03 5.61 16.83
CA VAL A 232 -8.47 5.86 15.49
C VAL A 232 -7.61 7.12 15.49
N VAL A 233 -8.09 8.22 16.07
CA VAL A 233 -7.33 9.47 16.15
C VAL A 233 -6.06 9.30 16.99
N ALA A 234 -6.12 8.57 18.10
CA ALA A 234 -4.94 8.28 18.92
C ALA A 234 -3.89 7.44 18.15
N ILE A 235 -4.34 6.42 17.40
CA ILE A 235 -3.45 5.63 16.54
C ILE A 235 -2.82 6.49 15.45
N ILE A 236 -3.60 7.33 14.77
CA ILE A 236 -3.11 8.27 13.74
C ILE A 236 -2.04 9.19 14.34
N ALA A 237 -2.29 9.78 15.50
CA ALA A 237 -1.33 10.65 16.17
C ALA A 237 -0.02 9.92 16.50
N PHE A 238 -0.11 8.68 16.97
CA PHE A 238 1.05 7.84 17.25
C PHE A 238 1.84 7.49 15.98
N ILE A 239 1.14 7.13 14.88
CA ILE A 239 1.78 6.86 13.59
C ILE A 239 2.50 8.10 13.06
N VAL A 240 1.85 9.29 13.12
CA VAL A 240 2.46 10.56 12.69
C VAL A 240 3.74 10.85 13.48
N PHE A 241 3.70 10.62 14.79
CA PHE A 241 4.87 10.81 15.65
C PHE A 241 6.03 9.89 15.25
N MET A 242 5.76 8.61 15.03
CA MET A 242 6.77 7.62 14.65
C MET A 242 7.32 7.83 13.23
N GLU A 243 6.47 8.21 12.27
CA GLU A 243 6.88 8.49 10.88
C GLU A 243 7.72 9.77 10.74
N GLN A 244 7.60 10.70 11.68
CA GLN A 244 8.43 11.90 11.73
C GLN A 244 9.71 11.69 12.54
N ALA A 245 9.79 10.63 13.34
CA ALA A 245 10.94 10.33 14.15
C ALA A 245 12.17 10.01 13.28
N GLN A 246 13.24 10.78 13.44
CA GLN A 246 14.48 10.63 12.67
C GLN A 246 15.71 10.86 13.54
N ARG A 247 16.75 10.05 13.31
CA ARG A 247 18.09 10.30 13.86
C ARG A 247 18.87 11.16 12.88
N ARG A 248 19.36 12.31 13.33
CA ARG A 248 20.16 13.23 12.53
C ARG A 248 21.64 12.95 12.76
N ILE A 249 22.33 12.49 11.71
CA ILE A 249 23.79 12.24 11.76
C ILE A 249 24.47 13.50 11.23
N PRO A 250 25.30 14.19 12.05
CA PRO A 250 25.97 15.41 11.61
C PRO A 250 27.05 15.09 10.57
N VAL A 251 27.07 15.87 9.50
CA VAL A 251 28.08 15.81 8.43
C VAL A 251 28.71 17.18 8.29
N GLN A 252 30.03 17.22 8.25
CA GLN A 252 30.80 18.42 8.02
C GLN A 252 31.50 18.35 6.66
N TYR A 253 31.43 19.45 5.94
CA TYR A 253 32.18 19.60 4.69
C TYR A 253 33.47 20.40 4.93
N ALA A 254 34.55 19.94 4.32
CA ALA A 254 35.85 20.61 4.44
C ALA A 254 35.77 22.04 3.89
N LYS A 255 36.35 22.98 4.63
CA LYS A 255 36.51 24.37 4.16
C LYS A 255 37.59 24.39 3.08
N ARG A 256 37.29 24.99 1.91
CA ARG A 256 38.28 25.24 0.85
C ARG A 256 38.64 26.72 0.83
N MET A 257 39.94 27.01 0.91
CA MET A 257 40.43 28.35 0.62
C MET A 257 40.71 28.46 -0.88
N VAL A 258 40.07 29.42 -1.54
CA VAL A 258 40.38 29.80 -2.92
C VAL A 258 40.82 31.27 -2.91
N GLY A 259 42.13 31.47 -2.97
CA GLY A 259 42.74 32.79 -2.78
C GLY A 259 42.54 33.29 -1.34
N ARG A 260 42.06 34.52 -1.17
CA ARG A 260 41.75 35.15 0.13
C ARG A 260 40.35 34.85 0.67
N ARG A 261 39.52 34.12 -0.05
CA ARG A 261 38.16 33.81 0.36
C ARG A 261 38.02 32.35 0.79
N MET A 262 37.36 32.17 1.94
CA MET A 262 36.98 30.83 2.43
C MET A 262 35.62 30.45 1.81
N TYR A 263 35.60 29.31 1.12
CA TYR A 263 34.37 28.71 0.59
C TYR A 263 34.11 27.38 1.30
N GLY A 264 32.83 27.10 1.61
CA GLY A 264 32.40 25.87 2.27
C GLY A 264 32.45 25.94 3.80
N GLY A 265 32.36 24.81 4.44
CA GLY A 265 32.31 24.69 5.92
C GLY A 265 30.88 24.72 6.46
N THR A 266 29.88 24.44 5.63
CA THR A 266 28.52 24.22 6.09
C THR A 266 28.41 22.87 6.79
N SER A 267 27.83 22.85 7.98
CA SER A 267 27.44 21.61 8.64
C SER A 267 26.02 21.26 8.20
N THR A 268 25.83 20.05 7.76
CA THR A 268 24.52 19.49 7.43
C THR A 268 24.31 18.20 8.22
N TYR A 269 23.18 17.54 8.01
CA TYR A 269 22.92 16.25 8.65
C TYR A 269 22.26 15.28 7.67
N ILE A 270 22.55 14.00 7.84
CA ILE A 270 21.83 12.91 7.15
C ILE A 270 20.65 12.51 8.04
N PRO A 271 19.39 12.72 7.59
CA PRO A 271 18.23 12.28 8.34
C PRO A 271 18.00 10.79 8.12
N MET A 272 18.15 9.97 9.16
CA MET A 272 17.77 8.55 9.13
C MET A 272 16.46 8.36 9.86
N LYS A 273 15.40 8.04 9.15
CA LYS A 273 14.06 7.79 9.73
C LYS A 273 14.11 6.50 10.56
N VAL A 274 13.31 6.43 11.64
CA VAL A 274 13.12 5.19 12.41
C VAL A 274 12.40 4.16 11.55
N ASN A 275 11.36 4.58 10.82
CA ASN A 275 10.73 3.77 9.78
C ASN A 275 11.31 4.17 8.40
N GLN A 276 12.42 3.53 8.01
CA GLN A 276 13.05 3.75 6.70
C GLN A 276 12.29 3.03 5.58
N ALA A 277 11.64 1.92 5.91
CA ALA A 277 10.92 1.08 4.95
C ALA A 277 9.53 1.65 4.56
N GLY A 278 9.00 2.60 5.34
CA GLY A 278 7.64 3.11 5.14
C GLY A 278 6.60 2.02 5.35
N VAL A 279 5.57 2.03 4.53
CA VAL A 279 4.42 1.11 4.61
C VAL A 279 4.60 -0.14 3.73
N ILE A 280 5.59 -0.14 2.86
CA ILE A 280 5.83 -1.16 1.83
C ILE A 280 5.93 -2.58 2.39
N PRO A 281 6.67 -2.88 3.49
CA PRO A 281 6.77 -4.22 4.06
C PRO A 281 5.42 -4.79 4.51
N VAL A 282 4.52 -3.95 4.98
CA VAL A 282 3.18 -4.37 5.44
C VAL A 282 2.31 -4.78 4.25
N ILE A 283 2.40 -4.03 3.14
CA ILE A 283 1.72 -4.38 1.88
C ILE A 283 2.29 -5.69 1.31
N PHE A 284 3.61 -5.91 1.42
CA PHE A 284 4.25 -7.15 0.98
C PHE A 284 3.77 -8.36 1.77
N ALA A 285 3.75 -8.24 3.09
CA ALA A 285 3.28 -9.30 3.97
C ALA A 285 1.81 -9.66 3.69
N SER A 286 0.94 -8.66 3.52
CA SER A 286 -0.46 -8.89 3.18
C SER A 286 -0.65 -9.55 1.81
N SER A 287 0.11 -9.11 0.80
CA SER A 287 0.07 -9.69 -0.54
C SER A 287 0.56 -11.15 -0.56
N LEU A 288 1.59 -11.48 0.22
CA LEU A 288 2.09 -12.85 0.31
C LEU A 288 1.09 -13.78 1.00
N LEU A 289 0.44 -13.33 2.08
CA LEU A 289 -0.60 -14.11 2.76
C LEU A 289 -1.88 -14.28 1.93
N TYR A 290 -2.08 -13.40 0.94
CA TYR A 290 -3.21 -13.51 0.03
C TYR A 290 -3.08 -14.69 -0.96
N ILE A 291 -1.87 -15.08 -1.36
CA ILE A 291 -1.63 -16.17 -2.31
C ILE A 291 -2.15 -17.53 -1.81
N PRO A 292 -1.81 -18.02 -0.60
CA PRO A 292 -2.39 -19.25 -0.05
C PRO A 292 -3.91 -19.19 0.08
N THR A 293 -4.46 -18.02 0.42
CA THR A 293 -5.90 -17.81 0.53
C THR A 293 -6.61 -17.99 -0.79
N LEU A 294 -6.06 -17.42 -1.88
CA LEU A 294 -6.58 -17.64 -3.23
C LEU A 294 -6.47 -19.09 -3.64
N ALA A 295 -5.34 -19.73 -3.36
CA ALA A 295 -5.14 -21.14 -3.68
C ALA A 295 -6.15 -22.04 -2.97
N SER A 296 -6.41 -21.82 -1.67
CA SER A 296 -7.42 -22.58 -0.92
C SER A 296 -8.82 -22.39 -1.48
N GLN A 297 -9.16 -21.19 -1.92
CA GLN A 297 -10.48 -20.89 -2.49
C GLN A 297 -10.67 -21.47 -3.90
N LEU A 298 -9.61 -21.51 -4.71
CA LEU A 298 -9.67 -22.06 -6.08
C LEU A 298 -9.66 -23.60 -6.10
N PHE A 299 -8.84 -24.20 -5.25
CA PHE A 299 -8.64 -25.68 -5.22
C PHE A 299 -9.46 -26.37 -4.15
N GLY A 300 -10.10 -25.61 -3.24
CA GLY A 300 -10.97 -26.14 -2.20
C GLY A 300 -12.29 -26.63 -2.76
N SER A 301 -12.48 -27.94 -2.87
CA SER A 301 -13.80 -28.51 -3.16
C SER A 301 -14.70 -28.35 -1.97
N GLN A 302 -15.89 -27.76 -2.15
CA GLN A 302 -16.90 -27.54 -1.08
C GLN A 302 -17.41 -28.83 -0.46
N THR A 303 -17.39 -29.94 -1.22
CA THR A 303 -17.93 -31.25 -0.79
C THR A 303 -16.93 -32.10 -0.02
N ASN A 304 -15.65 -31.93 -0.25
CA ASN A 304 -14.61 -32.75 0.41
C ASN A 304 -13.27 -31.97 0.45
N PRO A 305 -13.13 -30.98 1.35
CA PRO A 305 -11.93 -30.17 1.39
C PRO A 305 -10.72 -31.01 1.77
N GLN A 306 -9.69 -30.94 0.94
CA GLN A 306 -8.42 -31.64 1.19
C GLN A 306 -7.80 -31.13 2.50
N GLY A 307 -7.07 -31.97 3.22
CA GLY A 307 -6.57 -31.66 4.55
C GLY A 307 -5.72 -30.37 4.62
N TRP A 308 -4.95 -30.05 3.54
CA TRP A 308 -4.17 -28.81 3.46
C TRP A 308 -5.05 -27.56 3.29
N VAL A 309 -6.20 -27.66 2.58
CA VAL A 309 -7.16 -26.58 2.41
C VAL A 309 -7.80 -26.23 3.76
N ASN A 310 -8.23 -27.24 4.52
CA ASN A 310 -8.76 -27.04 5.88
C ASN A 310 -7.73 -26.40 6.81
N TRP A 311 -6.46 -26.78 6.69
CA TRP A 311 -5.38 -26.19 7.47
C TRP A 311 -5.18 -24.71 7.12
N VAL A 312 -5.10 -24.38 5.82
CA VAL A 312 -4.97 -22.98 5.34
C VAL A 312 -6.16 -22.16 5.76
N ASP A 313 -7.40 -22.66 5.60
CA ASP A 313 -8.61 -21.91 5.97
C ASP A 313 -8.68 -21.66 7.47
N ARG A 314 -8.30 -22.64 8.29
CA ARG A 314 -8.34 -22.53 9.75
C ARG A 314 -7.29 -21.59 10.32
N TYR A 315 -6.08 -21.59 9.74
CA TYR A 315 -4.91 -20.92 10.33
C TYR A 315 -4.47 -19.67 9.57
N LEU A 316 -4.71 -19.56 8.27
CA LEU A 316 -4.24 -18.45 7.44
C LEU A 316 -5.36 -17.56 6.87
N VAL A 317 -6.59 -18.09 6.69
CA VAL A 317 -7.71 -17.29 6.15
C VAL A 317 -8.43 -16.55 7.25
N ARG A 318 -8.64 -17.21 8.40
CA ARG A 318 -9.30 -16.57 9.55
C ARG A 318 -8.37 -15.58 10.22
N GLY A 319 -8.72 -14.29 10.15
CA GLY A 319 -7.92 -13.20 10.72
C GLY A 319 -7.84 -13.18 12.25
N ASP A 320 -8.69 -13.96 12.95
CA ASP A 320 -8.71 -14.13 14.40
C ASP A 320 -7.71 -15.19 14.90
N SER A 321 -7.07 -15.93 14.00
CA SER A 321 -6.08 -16.96 14.36
C SER A 321 -4.78 -16.34 14.86
N VAL A 322 -4.30 -16.83 16.01
CA VAL A 322 -2.98 -16.46 16.55
C VAL A 322 -1.86 -16.79 15.56
N VAL A 323 -2.01 -17.88 14.80
CA VAL A 323 -1.03 -18.29 13.78
C VAL A 323 -0.98 -17.26 12.65
N TYR A 324 -2.12 -16.76 12.19
CA TYR A 324 -2.18 -15.68 11.20
C TYR A 324 -1.46 -14.43 11.69
N SER A 325 -1.79 -13.97 12.89
CA SER A 325 -1.20 -12.77 13.49
C SER A 325 0.31 -12.92 13.69
N ALA A 326 0.78 -14.08 14.14
CA ALA A 326 2.21 -14.37 14.30
C ALA A 326 2.94 -14.42 12.95
N ALA A 327 2.37 -15.13 11.96
CA ALA A 327 2.94 -15.19 10.61
C ALA A 327 3.00 -13.80 9.96
N PHE A 328 1.93 -13.01 10.09
CA PHE A 328 1.89 -11.65 9.56
C PHE A 328 2.95 -10.76 10.21
N PHE A 329 3.10 -10.82 11.54
CA PHE A 329 4.13 -10.08 12.26
C PHE A 329 5.55 -10.45 11.80
N VAL A 330 5.85 -11.75 11.73
CA VAL A 330 7.17 -12.25 11.30
C VAL A 330 7.47 -11.83 9.86
N LEU A 331 6.48 -11.89 8.97
CA LEU A 331 6.63 -11.44 7.59
C LEU A 331 6.89 -9.93 7.52
N ILE A 332 6.17 -9.11 8.28
CA ILE A 332 6.42 -7.66 8.33
C ILE A 332 7.85 -7.37 8.77
N VAL A 333 8.31 -8.00 9.85
CA VAL A 333 9.68 -7.82 10.35
C VAL A 333 10.69 -8.27 9.28
N GLY A 334 10.54 -9.45 8.72
CA GLY A 334 11.42 -9.98 7.68
C GLY A 334 11.49 -9.08 6.45
N PHE A 335 10.35 -8.65 5.92
CA PHE A 335 10.30 -7.73 4.77
C PHE A 335 10.83 -6.34 5.09
N THR A 336 10.70 -5.87 6.33
CA THR A 336 11.28 -4.58 6.73
C THR A 336 12.81 -4.61 6.63
N TYR A 337 13.45 -5.62 7.19
CA TYR A 337 14.90 -5.79 7.07
C TYR A 337 15.34 -5.96 5.62
N PHE A 338 14.63 -6.79 4.88
CA PHE A 338 14.92 -7.03 3.47
C PHE A 338 14.81 -5.73 2.64
N TYR A 339 13.71 -4.99 2.78
CA TYR A 339 13.48 -3.76 2.03
C TYR A 339 14.51 -2.67 2.36
N VAL A 340 14.83 -2.49 3.64
CA VAL A 340 15.82 -1.52 4.08
C VAL A 340 17.21 -1.85 3.50
N SER A 341 17.59 -3.13 3.44
CA SER A 341 18.88 -3.56 2.88
C SER A 341 19.02 -3.27 1.38
N ILE A 342 17.90 -3.26 0.64
CA ILE A 342 17.90 -2.97 -0.81
C ILE A 342 17.84 -1.47 -1.09
N THR A 343 17.10 -0.72 -0.26
CA THR A 343 16.81 0.69 -0.53
C THR A 343 17.95 1.60 -0.10
N PHE A 344 18.65 1.25 0.96
CA PHE A 344 19.75 2.04 1.49
C PHE A 344 21.07 1.30 1.33
N ASN A 345 21.97 1.84 0.49
CA ASN A 345 23.32 1.32 0.29
C ASN A 345 24.33 2.19 1.06
N PRO A 346 24.83 1.75 2.24
CA PRO A 346 25.74 2.54 3.05
C PRO A 346 27.08 2.83 2.35
N THR A 347 27.56 1.93 1.49
CA THR A 347 28.83 2.09 0.76
C THR A 347 28.72 3.19 -0.28
N GLU A 348 27.65 3.23 -1.06
CA GLU A 348 27.41 4.26 -2.06
C GLU A 348 27.26 5.65 -1.42
N VAL A 349 26.53 5.75 -0.31
CA VAL A 349 26.36 6.99 0.45
C VAL A 349 27.72 7.47 0.98
N SER A 350 28.54 6.57 1.53
CA SER A 350 29.87 6.88 2.05
C SER A 350 30.82 7.35 0.94
N ASP A 351 30.81 6.70 -0.23
CA ASP A 351 31.64 7.07 -1.37
C ASP A 351 31.23 8.42 -1.95
N ASN A 352 29.93 8.69 -2.06
CA ASN A 352 29.42 9.99 -2.46
C ASN A 352 29.84 11.09 -1.48
N MET A 353 29.71 10.85 -0.16
CA MET A 353 30.21 11.78 0.84
C MET A 353 31.70 12.07 0.67
N LYS A 354 32.53 11.04 0.46
CA LYS A 354 33.97 11.18 0.24
C LYS A 354 34.26 12.02 -1.02
N LYS A 355 33.55 11.78 -2.11
CA LYS A 355 33.71 12.55 -3.37
C LYS A 355 33.43 14.04 -3.18
N TYR A 356 32.43 14.38 -2.37
CA TYR A 356 32.05 15.77 -2.09
C TYR A 356 32.79 16.39 -0.91
N GLY A 357 33.79 15.69 -0.32
CA GLY A 357 34.59 16.20 0.80
C GLY A 357 33.82 16.30 2.12
N GLY A 358 32.71 15.54 2.25
CA GLY A 358 31.94 15.41 3.49
C GLY A 358 32.53 14.31 4.40
N PHE A 359 32.49 14.53 5.71
CA PHE A 359 32.89 13.55 6.71
C PHE A 359 32.00 13.63 7.95
N ILE A 360 31.88 12.53 8.68
CA ILE A 360 31.23 12.48 9.98
C ILE A 360 32.29 12.79 11.05
N PRO A 361 32.04 13.75 11.96
CA PRO A 361 33.01 14.06 13.02
C PRO A 361 33.41 12.83 13.81
N GLY A 362 34.71 12.59 13.95
CA GLY A 362 35.26 11.45 14.65
C GLY A 362 35.39 10.14 13.86
N ILE A 363 34.89 10.10 12.59
CA ILE A 363 34.94 8.89 11.75
C ILE A 363 35.69 9.20 10.44
N ARG A 364 36.62 8.32 10.06
CA ARG A 364 37.38 8.48 8.81
C ARG A 364 36.46 8.28 7.60
N PRO A 365 36.53 9.15 6.55
CA PRO A 365 35.78 8.99 5.34
C PRO A 365 36.12 7.69 4.60
N GLY A 366 35.08 7.07 3.99
CA GLY A 366 35.18 5.80 3.26
C GLY A 366 34.61 4.62 4.04
N ARG A 367 35.29 3.47 4.01
CA ARG A 367 34.78 2.21 4.60
C ARG A 367 34.34 2.33 6.08
N PRO A 368 35.05 3.00 6.99
CA PRO A 368 34.58 3.17 8.37
C PRO A 368 33.27 3.96 8.47
N THR A 369 33.04 4.92 7.57
CA THR A 369 31.78 5.66 7.49
C THR A 369 30.63 4.75 7.02
N ALA A 370 30.87 3.87 6.05
CA ALA A 370 29.89 2.89 5.59
C ALA A 370 29.49 1.90 6.71
N GLU A 371 30.49 1.38 7.43
CA GLU A 371 30.28 0.47 8.58
C GLU A 371 29.48 1.15 9.70
N TYR A 372 29.76 2.41 10.01
CA TYR A 372 28.99 3.19 10.99
C TYR A 372 27.54 3.42 10.53
N LEU A 373 27.33 3.79 9.27
CA LEU A 373 25.98 3.97 8.72
C LEU A 373 25.20 2.67 8.74
N GLN A 374 25.82 1.55 8.39
CA GLN A 374 25.21 0.22 8.45
C GLN A 374 24.83 -0.17 9.88
N TYR A 375 25.72 0.09 10.86
CA TYR A 375 25.42 -0.15 12.27
C TYR A 375 24.22 0.66 12.75
N VAL A 376 24.18 1.97 12.45
CA VAL A 376 23.04 2.83 12.82
C VAL A 376 21.75 2.36 12.15
N LEU A 377 21.81 2.01 10.85
CA LEU A 377 20.68 1.51 10.09
C LEU A 377 20.08 0.26 10.73
N SER A 378 20.90 -0.75 11.00
CA SER A 378 20.46 -2.00 11.62
C SER A 378 19.80 -1.77 12.98
N ARG A 379 20.35 -0.84 13.79
CA ARG A 379 19.79 -0.49 15.10
C ARG A 379 18.47 0.29 15.02
N LEU A 380 18.27 1.10 13.97
CA LEU A 380 17.01 1.81 13.74
C LEU A 380 15.94 0.91 13.11
N THR A 381 16.34 -0.04 12.26
CA THR A 381 15.41 -0.97 11.62
C THR A 381 14.73 -1.89 12.62
N ALA A 382 15.43 -2.30 13.69
CA ALA A 382 14.83 -3.17 14.71
C ALA A 382 13.57 -2.57 15.36
N PRO A 383 13.62 -1.41 16.03
CA PRO A 383 12.41 -0.79 16.60
C PRO A 383 11.40 -0.38 15.52
N GLY A 384 11.87 0.02 14.31
CA GLY A 384 10.98 0.35 13.19
C GLY A 384 10.16 -0.85 12.71
N SER A 385 10.76 -2.04 12.61
CA SER A 385 10.06 -3.26 12.18
C SER A 385 9.04 -3.73 13.23
N VAL A 386 9.40 -3.68 14.52
CA VAL A 386 8.50 -4.01 15.62
C VAL A 386 7.32 -3.03 15.66
N TYR A 387 7.59 -1.74 15.50
CA TYR A 387 6.57 -0.70 15.41
C TYR A 387 5.55 -1.01 14.30
N LEU A 388 6.03 -1.31 13.07
CA LEU A 388 5.16 -1.64 11.95
C LEU A 388 4.29 -2.86 12.24
N GLY A 389 4.88 -3.93 12.79
CA GLY A 389 4.15 -5.15 13.15
C GLY A 389 3.10 -4.92 14.24
N VAL A 390 3.44 -4.16 15.29
CA VAL A 390 2.52 -3.83 16.37
C VAL A 390 1.36 -2.99 15.85
N ILE A 391 1.61 -1.93 15.09
CA ILE A 391 0.54 -1.07 14.55
C ILE A 391 -0.35 -1.84 13.57
N ALA A 392 0.22 -2.74 12.76
CA ALA A 392 -0.58 -3.54 11.84
C ALA A 392 -1.56 -4.46 12.56
N LEU A 393 -1.18 -5.00 13.73
CA LEU A 393 -2.00 -5.93 14.52
C LEU A 393 -2.84 -5.24 15.62
N PHE A 394 -2.41 -4.08 16.12
CA PHE A 394 -3.03 -3.42 17.27
C PHE A 394 -4.54 -3.19 17.12
N PRO A 395 -5.08 -2.68 16.00
CA PRO A 395 -6.51 -2.48 15.85
C PRO A 395 -7.28 -3.80 15.93
N LEU A 396 -6.74 -4.87 15.37
CA LEU A 396 -7.37 -6.19 15.40
C LEU A 396 -7.47 -6.72 16.83
N VAL A 397 -6.42 -6.59 17.63
CA VAL A 397 -6.40 -7.00 19.03
C VAL A 397 -7.24 -6.07 19.91
N ALA A 398 -7.13 -4.76 19.74
CA ALA A 398 -7.87 -3.79 20.56
C ALA A 398 -9.39 -3.89 20.33
N LEU A 399 -9.82 -4.10 19.10
CA LEU A 399 -11.23 -4.19 18.74
C LEU A 399 -11.84 -5.56 19.08
N SER A 400 -11.03 -6.63 19.08
CA SER A 400 -11.46 -7.93 19.59
C SER A 400 -11.76 -7.87 21.08
N ALA A 401 -10.97 -7.13 21.86
CA ALA A 401 -11.17 -6.94 23.30
C ALA A 401 -12.45 -6.15 23.62
N ILE A 402 -12.89 -5.26 22.72
CA ILE A 402 -14.12 -4.46 22.87
C ILE A 402 -15.36 -5.19 22.29
N GLY A 403 -15.17 -6.37 21.67
CA GLY A 403 -16.25 -7.15 21.03
C GLY A 403 -16.80 -6.53 19.74
N VAL A 404 -16.03 -5.66 19.08
CA VAL A 404 -16.39 -4.95 17.86
C VAL A 404 -15.52 -5.38 16.66
N ALA A 405 -14.64 -6.36 16.86
CA ALA A 405 -13.64 -6.79 15.86
C ALA A 405 -14.25 -7.18 14.49
N ASN A 406 -15.44 -7.78 14.48
CA ASN A 406 -16.09 -8.23 13.26
C ASN A 406 -16.78 -7.11 12.47
N GLN A 407 -16.93 -5.94 13.06
CA GLN A 407 -17.61 -4.78 12.47
C GLN A 407 -16.66 -3.64 12.11
N PHE A 408 -15.36 -3.80 12.45
CA PHE A 408 -14.37 -2.75 12.28
C PHE A 408 -13.32 -3.19 11.25
N PRO A 409 -13.47 -2.83 9.97
CA PRO A 409 -12.52 -3.19 8.93
C PRO A 409 -11.25 -2.31 8.92
N PHE A 410 -11.07 -1.44 9.93
CA PHE A 410 -9.83 -0.68 10.07
C PHE A 410 -8.68 -1.58 10.47
N SER A 411 -8.04 -2.18 9.48
CA SER A 411 -6.77 -2.83 9.74
C SER A 411 -5.70 -1.75 10.04
N GLY A 412 -4.75 -2.06 10.92
CA GLY A 412 -3.62 -1.16 11.15
C GLY A 412 -2.85 -0.82 9.87
N VAL A 413 -2.94 -1.70 8.87
CA VAL A 413 -2.41 -1.51 7.52
C VAL A 413 -3.03 -0.29 6.84
N SER A 414 -4.35 -0.14 6.88
CA SER A 414 -5.04 1.00 6.25
C SER A 414 -4.67 2.32 6.92
N LEU A 415 -4.58 2.35 8.24
CA LEU A 415 -4.17 3.56 8.98
C LEU A 415 -2.70 3.93 8.70
N LEU A 416 -1.81 2.94 8.63
CA LEU A 416 -0.41 3.16 8.24
C LEU A 416 -0.29 3.73 6.83
N ILE A 417 -1.02 3.16 5.87
CA ILE A 417 -1.02 3.65 4.49
C ILE A 417 -1.57 5.07 4.42
N MET A 418 -2.68 5.33 5.09
CA MET A 418 -3.31 6.65 5.09
C MET A 418 -2.36 7.72 5.63
N VAL A 419 -1.72 7.48 6.77
CA VAL A 419 -0.82 8.46 7.39
C VAL A 419 0.50 8.56 6.63
N GLY A 420 1.12 7.44 6.26
CA GLY A 420 2.42 7.41 5.59
C GLY A 420 2.36 8.11 4.22
N VAL A 421 1.40 7.75 3.39
CA VAL A 421 1.20 8.36 2.07
C VAL A 421 0.78 9.82 2.18
N GLY A 422 -0.11 10.15 3.15
CA GLY A 422 -0.51 11.51 3.40
C GLY A 422 0.67 12.42 3.76
N LEU A 423 1.52 11.97 4.68
CA LEU A 423 2.73 12.71 5.09
C LEU A 423 3.74 12.86 3.95
N ASP A 424 3.98 11.80 3.18
CA ASP A 424 4.92 11.86 2.05
C ASP A 424 4.41 12.79 0.94
N THR A 425 3.11 12.78 0.64
CA THR A 425 2.49 13.68 -0.34
C THR A 425 2.60 15.14 0.11
N VAL A 426 2.32 15.44 1.39
CA VAL A 426 2.46 16.79 1.96
C VAL A 426 3.91 17.27 1.88
N LYS A 427 4.89 16.44 2.25
CA LYS A 427 6.32 16.76 2.14
C LYS A 427 6.76 17.05 0.71
N GLN A 428 6.24 16.31 -0.26
CA GLN A 428 6.51 16.59 -1.68
C GLN A 428 5.93 17.93 -2.14
N ILE A 429 4.71 18.27 -1.71
CA ILE A 429 4.10 19.58 -1.98
C ILE A 429 4.95 20.70 -1.37
N GLU A 430 5.36 20.56 -0.11
CA GLU A 430 6.20 21.54 0.58
C GLU A 430 7.56 21.70 -0.10
N SER A 431 8.19 20.62 -0.53
CA SER A 431 9.46 20.64 -1.27
C SER A 431 9.34 21.38 -2.60
N GLN A 432 8.27 21.14 -3.37
CA GLN A 432 8.02 21.83 -4.64
C GLN A 432 7.72 23.32 -4.44
N LEU A 433 7.05 23.70 -3.34
CA LEU A 433 6.84 25.10 -2.98
C LEU A 433 8.14 25.81 -2.58
N GLN A 434 9.02 25.14 -1.83
CA GLN A 434 10.30 25.72 -1.42
C GLN A 434 11.23 25.94 -2.62
N GLN A 435 11.32 25.00 -3.55
CA GLN A 435 12.12 25.15 -4.77
C GLN A 435 11.75 26.42 -5.56
N ARG A 436 10.46 26.75 -5.64
CA ARG A 436 10.00 27.96 -6.35
C ARG A 436 10.23 29.25 -5.61
N ASN A 437 10.20 29.26 -4.28
CA ASN A 437 10.53 30.45 -3.52
C ASN A 437 11.99 30.87 -3.74
N TYR A 438 12.90 29.93 -4.02
CA TYR A 438 14.28 30.24 -4.39
C TYR A 438 14.43 30.84 -5.79
N GLU A 439 13.62 30.40 -6.78
CA GLU A 439 13.64 31.02 -8.12
C GLU A 439 13.13 32.45 -8.14
N GLY A 440 12.22 32.81 -7.24
CA GLY A 440 11.74 34.19 -7.06
C GLY A 440 12.76 35.16 -6.49
N PHE A 441 13.82 34.67 -5.81
CA PHE A 441 14.91 35.49 -5.29
C PHE A 441 16.03 35.76 -6.31
N LEU A 442 16.03 35.03 -7.43
CA LEU A 442 17.03 35.16 -8.50
C LEU A 442 16.53 35.97 -9.70
N ARG A 443 15.32 36.49 -9.63
CA ARG A 443 14.75 37.51 -10.53
C ARG A 443 14.66 38.81 -9.75
#